data_27c21fecdcad49ae5fd52aca1b6b054d
#
_entry.id   27c21fecdcad49ae5fd52aca1b6b054d
#
_cell.length_a   1.000
_cell.length_b   1.000
_cell.length_c   1.000
_cell.angle_alpha   90.00
_cell.angle_beta   90.00
_cell.angle_gamma   90.00
#
_symmetry.space_group_name_H-M   'P 1'
#
loop_
_entity.id
_entity.type
_entity.pdbx_description
1 polymer ?
#
loop_
_entity_poly.entity_id
_entity_poly.type
_entity_poly.pdbx_seq_one_letter_code
_entity_poly.pdbx_strand_id
1 'polypeptide(L)'
;MDKRFVRNWLRKHKYCVVATSFKDNPWAATVDYTCDDDLTLFISTDTDSVKFQNIVKNPVVSVVVDSQTKEGTLQIQGIAKPVNSDGGVKSRVAILPKFMIYRRLDDLGKRRMTMLNLI
;
A
#
# COMPACT_ATOMS: atom_id res chain seq x y z
N MET A 1 15.41 -8.32 4.69
CA MET A 1 13.94 -8.43 4.52
C MET A 1 13.67 -9.14 3.20
N ASP A 2 12.98 -10.27 3.26
CA ASP A 2 12.62 -11.01 2.05
C ASP A 2 11.10 -10.97 1.83
N LYS A 3 10.64 -11.52 0.69
CA LYS A 3 9.22 -11.52 0.34
C LYS A 3 8.35 -12.27 1.33
N ARG A 4 8.85 -13.35 1.90
CA ARG A 4 8.11 -14.15 2.88
C ARG A 4 7.83 -13.34 4.15
N PHE A 5 8.83 -12.62 4.64
CA PHE A 5 8.67 -11.73 5.78
C PHE A 5 7.61 -10.67 5.52
N VAL A 6 7.69 -10.00 4.36
CA VAL A 6 6.76 -8.94 3.98
C VAL A 6 5.34 -9.50 3.87
N ARG A 7 5.17 -10.65 3.22
CA ARG A 7 3.85 -11.27 3.06
C ARG A 7 3.22 -11.58 4.40
N ASN A 8 3.99 -12.19 5.31
CA ASN A 8 3.51 -12.54 6.63
C ASN A 8 3.16 -11.29 7.43
N TRP A 9 3.98 -10.26 7.34
CA TRP A 9 3.74 -8.99 8.03
C TRP A 9 2.47 -8.30 7.49
N LEU A 10 2.30 -8.23 6.17
CA LEU A 10 1.11 -7.64 5.56
C LEU A 10 -0.17 -8.38 5.95
N ARG A 11 -0.12 -9.70 6.06
CA ARG A 11 -1.30 -10.51 6.41
C ARG A 11 -1.72 -10.40 7.87
N LYS A 12 -0.86 -9.90 8.75
CA LYS A 12 -1.21 -9.60 10.13
C LYS A 12 -2.08 -8.35 10.26
N HIS A 13 -2.05 -7.48 9.29
CA HIS A 13 -2.70 -6.18 9.34
C HIS A 13 -3.82 -6.12 8.32
N LYS A 14 -4.78 -5.23 8.54
CA LYS A 14 -5.97 -5.11 7.70
C LYS A 14 -6.08 -3.78 6.99
N TYR A 15 -5.48 -2.73 7.54
CA TYR A 15 -5.67 -1.38 7.07
C TYR A 15 -4.37 -0.79 6.58
N CYS A 16 -4.47 0.02 5.56
CA CYS A 16 -3.34 0.80 5.07
C CYS A 16 -3.80 2.23 4.77
N VAL A 17 -2.85 3.12 4.65
CA VAL A 17 -3.08 4.44 4.09
C VAL A 17 -2.55 4.44 2.67
N VAL A 18 -3.41 4.77 1.71
CA VAL A 18 -3.02 4.92 0.31
C VAL A 18 -2.94 6.41 0.01
N ALA A 19 -1.77 6.83 -0.46
CA ALA A 19 -1.54 8.19 -0.92
C ALA A 19 -1.52 8.21 -2.45
N THR A 20 -2.31 9.07 -3.01
CA THR A 20 -2.44 9.29 -4.45
C THR A 20 -2.19 10.75 -4.77
N SER A 21 -1.95 11.08 -6.03
CA SER A 21 -1.79 12.48 -6.42
C SER A 21 -2.19 12.70 -7.85
N PHE A 22 -2.61 13.92 -8.15
CA PHE A 22 -2.83 14.37 -9.51
C PHE A 22 -2.58 15.87 -9.57
N LYS A 23 -1.76 16.31 -10.54
CA LYS A 23 -1.38 17.73 -10.71
C LYS A 23 -0.87 18.34 -9.39
N ASP A 24 0.01 17.64 -8.71
CA ASP A 24 0.64 18.06 -7.45
C ASP A 24 -0.33 18.21 -6.27
N ASN A 25 -1.53 17.63 -6.37
CA ASN A 25 -2.49 17.60 -5.28
C ASN A 25 -2.46 16.21 -4.64
N PRO A 26 -1.79 16.02 -3.50
CA PRO A 26 -1.76 14.73 -2.82
C PRO A 26 -3.06 14.48 -2.06
N TRP A 27 -3.42 13.22 -1.95
CA TRP A 27 -4.58 12.77 -1.20
C TRP A 27 -4.25 11.48 -0.49
N ALA A 28 -4.62 11.35 0.77
CA ALA A 28 -4.37 10.15 1.56
C ALA A 28 -5.68 9.64 2.15
N ALA A 29 -5.87 8.32 2.13
CA ALA A 29 -7.08 7.70 2.65
C ALA A 29 -6.75 6.36 3.30
N THR A 30 -7.40 6.07 4.42
CA THR A 30 -7.32 4.76 5.06
C THR A 30 -8.30 3.81 4.40
N VAL A 31 -7.82 2.63 4.05
CA VAL A 31 -8.62 1.58 3.41
C VAL A 31 -8.21 0.22 3.98
N ASP A 32 -9.11 -0.77 3.88
CA ASP A 32 -8.72 -2.16 4.09
C ASP A 32 -8.09 -2.73 2.82
N TYR A 33 -7.26 -3.74 3.02
CA TYR A 33 -6.58 -4.40 1.92
C TYR A 33 -6.49 -5.89 2.15
N THR A 34 -6.26 -6.63 1.07
CA THR A 34 -5.78 -8.00 1.09
C THR A 34 -4.47 -8.08 0.29
N CYS A 35 -3.73 -9.15 0.49
CA CYS A 35 -2.42 -9.32 -0.15
C CYS A 35 -2.33 -10.74 -0.71
N ASP A 36 -1.92 -10.87 -1.96
CA ASP A 36 -1.67 -12.17 -2.57
C ASP A 36 -0.23 -12.64 -2.31
N ASP A 37 0.12 -13.82 -2.87
CA ASP A 37 1.44 -14.40 -2.67
C ASP A 37 2.57 -13.60 -3.34
N ASP A 38 2.24 -12.80 -4.35
CA ASP A 38 3.20 -11.96 -5.08
C ASP A 38 3.34 -10.56 -4.48
N LEU A 39 2.79 -10.34 -3.28
CA LEU A 39 2.79 -9.06 -2.57
C LEU A 39 1.93 -7.98 -3.23
N THR A 40 1.09 -8.33 -4.18
CA THR A 40 0.12 -7.39 -4.73
C THR A 40 -0.95 -7.11 -3.68
N LEU A 41 -1.19 -5.84 -3.42
CA LEU A 41 -2.25 -5.41 -2.53
C LEU A 41 -3.53 -5.16 -3.32
N PHE A 42 -4.66 -5.58 -2.77
CA PHE A 42 -5.97 -5.34 -3.39
C PHE A 42 -6.82 -4.52 -2.45
N ILE A 43 -7.38 -3.44 -2.97
CA ILE A 43 -8.34 -2.59 -2.25
C ILE A 43 -9.62 -2.49 -3.06
N SER A 44 -10.72 -2.23 -2.38
CA SER A 44 -11.99 -1.86 -3.01
C SER A 44 -12.25 -0.40 -2.75
N THR A 45 -12.70 0.32 -3.76
CA THR A 45 -12.94 1.76 -3.62
C THR A 45 -14.13 2.19 -4.46
N ASP A 46 -14.80 3.24 -4.01
CA ASP A 46 -15.85 3.86 -4.81
C ASP A 46 -15.24 4.57 -6.01
N THR A 47 -15.87 4.43 -7.15
CA THR A 47 -15.38 5.02 -8.41
C THR A 47 -15.48 6.54 -8.43
N ASP A 48 -16.29 7.13 -7.56
CA ASP A 48 -16.40 8.59 -7.41
C ASP A 48 -15.47 9.15 -6.34
N SER A 49 -14.68 8.31 -5.66
CA SER A 49 -13.73 8.78 -4.66
C SER A 49 -12.56 9.54 -5.29
N VAL A 50 -11.98 10.45 -4.51
CA VAL A 50 -10.79 11.19 -4.95
C VAL A 50 -9.64 10.25 -5.28
N LYS A 51 -9.40 9.24 -4.44
CA LYS A 51 -8.30 8.30 -4.67
C LYS A 51 -8.47 7.52 -5.98
N PHE A 52 -9.68 7.08 -6.30
CA PHE A 52 -9.91 6.35 -7.54
C PHE A 52 -9.70 7.26 -8.75
N GLN A 53 -10.24 8.47 -8.71
CA GLN A 53 -10.07 9.45 -9.78
C GLN A 53 -8.59 9.78 -9.99
N ASN A 54 -7.83 9.91 -8.92
CA ASN A 54 -6.38 10.14 -9.01
C ASN A 54 -5.67 8.94 -9.64
N ILE A 55 -5.99 7.72 -9.21
CA ILE A 55 -5.35 6.50 -9.72
C ILE A 55 -5.57 6.33 -11.23
N VAL A 56 -6.76 6.65 -11.72
CA VAL A 56 -7.06 6.57 -13.16
C VAL A 56 -6.16 7.50 -13.95
N LYS A 57 -5.86 8.68 -13.44
CA LYS A 57 -5.06 9.70 -14.11
C LYS A 57 -3.57 9.58 -13.83
N ASN A 58 -3.21 9.11 -12.64
CA ASN A 58 -1.82 8.92 -12.20
C ASN A 58 -1.74 7.65 -11.37
N PRO A 59 -1.19 6.57 -11.93
CA PRO A 59 -1.18 5.28 -11.26
C PRO A 59 -0.12 5.15 -10.17
N VAL A 60 0.78 6.10 -10.02
CA VAL A 60 1.84 6.03 -8.99
C VAL A 60 1.23 6.32 -7.63
N VAL A 61 1.42 5.41 -6.68
CA VAL A 61 0.86 5.51 -5.34
C VAL A 61 1.90 5.19 -4.29
N SER A 62 1.66 5.68 -3.09
CA SER A 62 2.39 5.26 -1.89
C SER A 62 1.42 4.65 -0.90
N VAL A 63 1.90 3.64 -0.17
CA VAL A 63 1.09 2.93 0.82
C VAL A 63 1.88 2.83 2.11
N VAL A 64 1.19 3.05 3.23
CA VAL A 64 1.77 2.82 4.56
C VAL A 64 0.91 1.81 5.29
N VAL A 65 1.54 0.75 5.79
CA VAL A 65 0.92 -0.19 6.71
C VAL A 65 1.67 -0.10 8.04
N ASP A 66 1.02 0.50 9.02
CA ASP A 66 1.64 0.78 10.31
C ASP A 66 1.03 -0.10 11.39
N SER A 67 1.89 -0.75 12.18
CA SER A 67 1.44 -1.57 13.30
C SER A 67 0.93 -0.74 14.48
N GLN A 68 1.27 0.55 14.53
CA GLN A 68 1.05 1.45 15.67
C GLN A 68 1.74 0.97 16.95
N THR A 69 2.73 0.10 16.79
CA THR A 69 3.55 -0.44 17.87
C THR A 69 5.02 -0.41 17.45
N LYS A 70 5.91 -0.85 18.34
CA LYS A 70 7.34 -0.99 18.00
C LYS A 70 7.61 -2.12 17.00
N GLU A 71 6.60 -2.92 16.65
CA GLU A 71 6.75 -3.90 15.56
C GLU A 71 7.10 -3.23 14.24
N GLY A 72 6.69 -1.98 14.04
CA GLY A 72 7.17 -1.18 12.95
C GLY A 72 6.13 -0.74 11.95
N THR A 73 6.62 -0.16 10.87
CA THR A 73 5.84 0.36 9.76
C THR A 73 6.46 -0.06 8.44
N LEU A 74 5.62 -0.39 7.49
CA LEU A 74 6.02 -0.73 6.13
C LEU A 74 5.55 0.38 5.19
N GLN A 75 6.48 0.96 4.45
CA GLN A 75 6.21 1.98 3.45
C GLN A 75 6.43 1.38 2.07
N ILE A 76 5.46 1.56 1.17
CA ILE A 76 5.46 0.95 -0.15
C ILE A 76 5.27 2.02 -1.19
N GLN A 77 6.08 1.99 -2.24
CA GLN A 77 5.81 2.73 -3.46
C GLN A 77 5.43 1.74 -4.55
N GLY A 78 4.38 2.02 -5.29
CA GLY A 78 3.87 1.08 -6.28
C GLY A 78 3.03 1.71 -7.36
N ILE A 79 2.51 0.82 -8.21
CA ILE A 79 1.64 1.18 -9.34
C ILE A 79 0.27 0.59 -9.10
N ALA A 80 -0.76 1.41 -9.15
CA ALA A 80 -2.14 1.01 -8.94
C ALA A 80 -2.87 0.85 -10.27
N LYS A 81 -3.69 -0.21 -10.36
CA LYS A 81 -4.50 -0.49 -11.57
C LYS A 81 -5.89 -0.94 -11.17
N PRO A 82 -6.94 -0.35 -11.73
CA PRO A 82 -8.26 -0.98 -11.63
C PRO A 82 -8.23 -2.34 -12.34
N VAL A 83 -8.63 -3.40 -11.64
CA VAL A 83 -8.54 -4.77 -12.17
C VAL A 83 -9.90 -5.43 -12.34
N ASN A 84 -10.94 -4.86 -11.77
CA ASN A 84 -12.29 -5.33 -11.92
C ASN A 84 -13.22 -4.14 -11.76
N SER A 85 -13.60 -3.56 -12.88
CA SER A 85 -14.58 -2.49 -12.95
C SER A 85 -15.74 -3.03 -13.77
N ASP A 86 -16.87 -3.25 -13.11
CA ASP A 86 -18.09 -3.70 -13.75
C ASP A 86 -18.94 -2.54 -14.28
N GLY A 87 -18.33 -1.33 -14.34
CA GLY A 87 -19.05 -0.12 -14.69
C GLY A 87 -19.90 0.42 -13.55
N GLY A 88 -19.84 -0.20 -12.38
CA GLY A 88 -20.62 0.17 -11.23
C GLY A 88 -19.94 1.23 -10.36
N VAL A 89 -20.49 1.41 -9.15
CA VAL A 89 -20.02 2.41 -8.18
C VAL A 89 -18.75 1.99 -7.46
N LYS A 90 -18.37 0.72 -7.56
CA LYS A 90 -17.17 0.19 -6.90
C LYS A 90 -16.21 -0.43 -7.89
N SER A 91 -14.93 -0.30 -7.60
CA SER A 91 -13.86 -0.93 -8.37
C SER A 91 -12.88 -1.59 -7.43
N ARG A 92 -12.35 -2.73 -7.86
CA ARG A 92 -11.21 -3.35 -7.22
C ARG A 92 -9.94 -2.80 -7.86
N VAL A 93 -8.97 -2.44 -7.04
CA VAL A 93 -7.70 -1.88 -7.49
C VAL A 93 -6.58 -2.76 -6.98
N ALA A 94 -5.70 -3.16 -7.90
CA ALA A 94 -4.46 -3.86 -7.58
C ALA A 94 -3.33 -2.84 -7.44
N ILE A 95 -2.57 -2.95 -6.35
CA ILE A 95 -1.38 -2.14 -6.12
C ILE A 95 -0.18 -3.06 -6.22
N LEU A 96 0.63 -2.86 -7.26
CA LEU A 96 1.83 -3.64 -7.51
C LEU A 96 3.01 -2.93 -6.88
N PRO A 97 3.57 -3.49 -5.80
CA PRO A 97 4.69 -2.85 -5.12
C PRO A 97 5.94 -2.88 -5.98
N LYS A 98 6.69 -1.77 -5.95
CA LYS A 98 7.97 -1.64 -6.66
C LYS A 98 9.13 -1.47 -5.70
N PHE A 99 8.90 -0.81 -4.58
CA PHE A 99 9.92 -0.54 -3.58
C PHE A 99 9.28 -0.48 -2.20
N MET A 100 9.95 -1.06 -1.21
CA MET A 100 9.46 -1.10 0.17
C MET A 100 10.57 -0.73 1.15
N ILE A 101 10.19 -0.04 2.22
CA ILE A 101 11.04 0.23 3.37
C ILE A 101 10.31 -0.26 4.61
N TYR A 102 10.99 -1.10 5.39
CA TYR A 102 10.50 -1.53 6.70
C TYR A 102 11.32 -0.87 7.79
N ARG A 103 10.65 -0.22 8.73
CA ARG A 103 11.27 0.49 9.85
C ARG A 103 10.70 0.00 11.16
N ARG A 104 11.56 -0.19 12.14
CA ARG A 104 11.15 -0.54 13.50
C ARG A 104 12.15 0.00 14.53
N LEU A 105 11.76 -0.03 15.80
CA LEU A 105 12.70 0.12 16.91
C LEU A 105 13.09 -1.27 17.40
N ASP A 106 14.38 -1.50 17.65
CA ASP A 106 14.84 -2.74 18.26
C ASP A 106 14.63 -2.69 19.79
N ASP A 107 15.02 -3.77 20.48
CA ASP A 107 14.83 -3.89 21.93
C ASP A 107 15.61 -2.85 22.74
N LEU A 108 16.62 -2.23 22.12
CA LEU A 108 17.42 -1.16 22.73
C LEU A 108 16.92 0.24 22.33
N GLY A 109 15.79 0.32 21.64
CA GLY A 109 15.23 1.57 21.17
C GLY A 109 15.92 2.16 19.96
N LYS A 110 16.81 1.42 19.30
CA LYS A 110 17.50 1.90 18.10
C LYS A 110 16.64 1.68 16.87
N ARG A 111 16.68 2.66 15.96
CA ARG A 111 15.99 2.58 14.69
C ARG A 111 16.66 1.56 13.77
N ARG A 112 15.87 0.66 13.21
CA ARG A 112 16.30 -0.31 12.21
C ARG A 112 15.49 -0.09 10.94
N MET A 113 16.18 -0.20 9.80
CA MET A 113 15.55 -0.02 8.49
C MET A 113 16.09 -1.07 7.54
N THR A 114 15.19 -1.70 6.80
CA THR A 114 15.55 -2.59 5.70
C THR A 114 14.73 -2.23 4.47
N MET A 115 15.25 -2.57 3.30
CA MET A 115 14.64 -2.20 2.03
C MET A 115 14.47 -3.44 1.15
N LEU A 116 13.44 -3.43 0.32
CA LEU A 116 13.19 -4.45 -0.69
C LEU A 116 12.84 -3.76 -2.00
N ASN A 117 13.66 -4.01 -3.02
CA ASN A 117 13.44 -3.48 -4.36
C ASN A 117 12.87 -4.61 -5.23
N LEU A 118 11.72 -4.36 -5.84
CA LEU A 118 10.98 -5.32 -6.64
C LEU A 118 11.00 -4.98 -8.15
N ILE A 119 11.79 -3.99 -8.53
CA ILE A 119 11.93 -3.60 -9.94
C ILE A 119 12.87 -4.55 -10.66
#